data_ba914aae1bfe23e0187ba17ff4cf60d3
#
_entry.id   ba914aae1bfe23e0187ba17ff4cf60d3
#
_cell.length_a   1.000
_cell.length_b   1.000
_cell.length_c   1.000
_cell.angle_alpha   90.00
_cell.angle_beta   90.00
_cell.angle_gamma   90.00
#
_symmetry.space_group_name_H-M   'P 1'
#
loop_
_entity.id
_entity.type
_entity.pdbx_description
1 polymer ?
#
loop_
_entity_poly.entity_id
_entity_poly.type
_entity_poly.pdbx_seq_one_letter_code
_entity_poly.pdbx_strand_id
1 'polypeptide(L)'
;MLTANNTSNAVNTAVTGGTTVTLMAFFSDAMIKILPWLALAVPFLLLDLLYGVKAARFRGDKIRFSTGLRRSIDKAVSYIMWVAAAVMLSSLFEAPWLDKVVLGLVYGNEFFSIIGNYLEIHGVELSMANLWKTILRKGAGKVGVEISQEEADALLSEKAGKSK
;
A
#
# COMPACT_ATOMS: atom_id res chain seq x y z
N MET A 1 -39.54 -19.89 -40.02
CA MET A 1 -38.95 -18.64 -39.45
C MET A 1 -38.70 -18.67 -37.95
N LEU A 2 -39.00 -19.76 -37.23
CA LEU A 2 -38.83 -19.90 -35.76
C LEU A 2 -37.47 -20.48 -35.30
N THR A 3 -36.66 -21.02 -36.19
CA THR A 3 -35.39 -21.70 -35.85
C THR A 3 -34.18 -20.74 -35.70
N ALA A 4 -34.17 -19.59 -36.38
CA ALA A 4 -33.05 -18.64 -36.34
C ALA A 4 -32.97 -17.86 -35.00
N ASN A 5 -34.12 -17.58 -34.36
CA ASN A 5 -34.16 -16.89 -33.08
C ASN A 5 -33.70 -17.76 -31.89
N ASN A 6 -33.91 -19.06 -31.96
CA ASN A 6 -33.50 -19.98 -30.89
C ASN A 6 -31.98 -20.21 -30.89
N THR A 7 -31.35 -20.26 -32.05
CA THR A 7 -29.87 -20.41 -32.13
C THR A 7 -29.13 -19.16 -31.67
N SER A 8 -29.62 -17.97 -32.02
CA SER A 8 -29.03 -16.73 -31.56
C SER A 8 -29.13 -16.53 -30.03
N ASN A 9 -30.26 -16.90 -29.45
CA ASN A 9 -30.44 -16.87 -27.99
C ASN A 9 -29.55 -17.86 -27.26
N ALA A 10 -29.42 -19.09 -27.80
CA ALA A 10 -28.53 -20.12 -27.22
C ALA A 10 -27.05 -19.69 -27.28
N VAL A 11 -26.61 -19.11 -28.40
CA VAL A 11 -25.24 -18.59 -28.56
C VAL A 11 -25.00 -17.43 -27.60
N ASN A 12 -25.93 -16.48 -27.51
CA ASN A 12 -25.79 -15.35 -26.58
C ASN A 12 -25.75 -15.79 -25.12
N THR A 13 -26.58 -16.78 -24.74
CA THR A 13 -26.57 -17.33 -23.38
C THR A 13 -25.25 -18.07 -23.09
N ALA A 14 -24.74 -18.85 -24.05
CA ALA A 14 -23.47 -19.55 -23.89
C ALA A 14 -22.29 -18.60 -23.80
N VAL A 15 -22.26 -17.53 -24.63
CA VAL A 15 -21.20 -16.50 -24.58
C VAL A 15 -21.27 -15.73 -23.27
N THR A 16 -22.45 -15.27 -22.86
CA THR A 16 -22.61 -14.51 -21.60
C THR A 16 -22.32 -15.38 -20.40
N GLY A 17 -22.79 -16.61 -20.36
CA GLY A 17 -22.50 -17.57 -19.29
C GLY A 17 -21.00 -17.90 -19.20
N GLY A 18 -20.37 -18.16 -20.36
CA GLY A 18 -18.93 -18.46 -20.42
C GLY A 18 -18.07 -17.29 -19.92
N THR A 19 -18.36 -16.06 -20.34
CA THR A 19 -17.62 -14.88 -19.88
C THR A 19 -17.81 -14.61 -18.38
N THR A 20 -19.03 -14.79 -17.86
CA THR A 20 -19.32 -14.62 -16.42
C THR A 20 -18.57 -15.64 -15.58
N VAL A 21 -18.55 -16.93 -15.98
CA VAL A 21 -17.80 -17.98 -15.27
C VAL A 21 -16.30 -17.69 -15.30
N THR A 22 -15.76 -17.26 -16.44
CA THR A 22 -14.32 -16.93 -16.56
C THR A 22 -13.95 -15.74 -15.69
N LEU A 23 -14.76 -14.70 -15.64
CA LEU A 23 -14.54 -13.54 -14.77
C LEU A 23 -14.62 -13.94 -13.30
N MET A 24 -15.61 -14.73 -12.90
CA MET A 24 -15.72 -15.21 -11.51
C MET A 24 -14.52 -16.07 -11.11
N ALA A 25 -14.05 -16.96 -11.97
CA ALA A 25 -12.86 -17.77 -11.71
C ALA A 25 -11.62 -16.88 -11.55
N PHE A 26 -11.43 -15.90 -12.43
CA PHE A 26 -10.33 -14.93 -12.34
C PHE A 26 -10.35 -14.15 -11.03
N PHE A 27 -11.51 -13.62 -10.64
CA PHE A 27 -11.64 -12.90 -9.37
C PHE A 27 -11.43 -13.81 -8.16
N SER A 28 -11.93 -15.05 -8.21
CA SER A 28 -11.71 -16.04 -7.15
C SER A 28 -10.24 -16.34 -6.94
N ASP A 29 -9.50 -16.60 -8.01
CA ASP A 29 -8.06 -16.86 -7.97
C ASP A 29 -7.27 -15.66 -7.45
N ALA A 30 -7.64 -14.46 -7.88
CA ALA A 30 -7.05 -13.23 -7.39
C ALA A 30 -7.30 -13.07 -5.87
N MET A 31 -8.52 -13.32 -5.40
CA MET A 31 -8.88 -13.24 -3.98
C MET A 31 -8.14 -14.28 -3.13
N ILE A 32 -8.01 -15.51 -3.60
CA ILE A 32 -7.25 -16.55 -2.89
C ILE A 32 -5.79 -16.14 -2.71
N LYS A 33 -5.17 -15.51 -3.71
CA LYS A 33 -3.80 -15.00 -3.62
C LYS A 33 -3.65 -13.83 -2.66
N ILE A 34 -4.67 -12.97 -2.55
CA ILE A 34 -4.67 -11.78 -1.70
C ILE A 34 -4.93 -12.13 -0.23
N LEU A 35 -5.76 -13.15 0.05
CA LEU A 35 -6.24 -13.45 1.39
C LEU A 35 -5.15 -13.63 2.46
N PRO A 36 -4.04 -14.37 2.22
CA PRO A 36 -2.95 -14.50 3.20
C PRO A 36 -2.29 -13.15 3.52
N TRP A 37 -2.18 -12.29 2.52
CA TRP A 37 -1.60 -10.95 2.70
C TRP A 37 -2.53 -10.03 3.47
N LEU A 38 -3.83 -10.08 3.22
CA LEU A 38 -4.82 -9.34 4.02
C LEU A 38 -4.80 -9.80 5.48
N ALA A 39 -4.68 -11.09 5.73
CA ALA A 39 -4.56 -11.63 7.09
C ALA A 39 -3.31 -11.07 7.80
N LEU A 40 -2.19 -10.92 7.08
CA LEU A 40 -0.97 -10.32 7.62
C LEU A 40 -1.11 -8.80 7.81
N ALA A 41 -1.91 -8.10 7.00
CA ALA A 41 -2.12 -6.66 7.13
C ALA A 41 -2.84 -6.28 8.43
N VAL A 42 -3.73 -7.13 8.94
CA VAL A 42 -4.50 -6.86 10.15
C VAL A 42 -3.61 -6.57 11.38
N PRO A 43 -2.63 -7.41 11.76
CA PRO A 43 -1.75 -7.10 12.88
C PRO A 43 -0.92 -5.82 12.65
N PHE A 44 -0.47 -5.52 11.43
CA PHE A 44 0.25 -4.28 11.14
C PHE A 44 -0.63 -3.05 11.37
N LEU A 45 -1.87 -3.04 10.88
CA LEU A 45 -2.81 -1.95 11.10
C LEU A 45 -3.17 -1.77 12.58
N LEU A 46 -3.30 -2.88 13.33
CA LEU A 46 -3.54 -2.82 14.77
C LEU A 46 -2.34 -2.25 15.52
N LEU A 47 -1.13 -2.65 15.16
CA LEU A 47 0.09 -2.09 15.76
C LEU A 47 0.25 -0.61 15.43
N ASP A 48 0.03 -0.20 14.18
CA ASP A 48 0.05 1.22 13.78
C ASP A 48 -0.97 2.03 14.59
N LEU A 49 -2.19 1.54 14.73
CA LEU A 49 -3.22 2.19 15.56
C LEU A 49 -2.80 2.30 17.03
N LEU A 50 -2.27 1.22 17.62
CA LEU A 50 -1.85 1.19 19.02
C LEU A 50 -0.69 2.14 19.29
N TYR A 51 0.34 2.11 18.45
CA TYR A 51 1.49 3.01 18.58
C TYR A 51 1.13 4.45 18.24
N GLY A 52 0.27 4.68 17.25
CA GLY A 52 -0.23 6.01 16.92
C GLY A 52 -1.02 6.63 18.07
N VAL A 53 -1.87 5.86 18.76
CA VAL A 53 -2.59 6.33 19.96
C VAL A 53 -1.62 6.62 21.11
N LYS A 54 -0.59 5.78 21.33
CA LYS A 54 0.42 6.03 22.37
C LYS A 54 1.24 7.29 22.06
N ALA A 55 1.68 7.49 20.81
CA ALA A 55 2.41 8.66 20.38
C ALA A 55 1.56 9.94 20.54
N ALA A 56 0.29 9.90 20.16
CA ALA A 56 -0.63 11.02 20.36
C ALA A 56 -0.81 11.38 21.86
N ARG A 57 -0.87 10.37 22.74
CA ARG A 57 -0.88 10.60 24.21
C ARG A 57 0.42 11.24 24.68
N PHE A 58 1.54 10.79 24.18
CA PHE A 58 2.84 11.33 24.53
C PHE A 58 2.96 12.81 24.14
N ARG A 59 2.42 13.21 22.98
CA ARG A 59 2.34 14.62 22.54
C ARG A 59 1.34 15.48 23.34
N GLY A 60 0.46 14.86 24.15
CA GLY A 60 -0.63 15.58 24.84
C GLY A 60 -1.84 15.87 23.96
N ASP A 61 -1.96 15.22 22.81
CA ASP A 61 -3.08 15.41 21.89
C ASP A 61 -4.39 14.88 22.47
N LYS A 62 -5.51 15.57 22.19
CA LYS A 62 -6.85 15.08 22.52
C LYS A 62 -7.22 13.90 21.64
N ILE A 63 -7.12 12.70 22.19
CA ILE A 63 -7.38 11.47 21.46
C ILE A 63 -8.87 11.22 21.32
N ARG A 64 -9.34 11.15 20.08
CA ARG A 64 -10.65 10.59 19.73
C ARG A 64 -10.43 9.22 19.10
N PHE A 65 -10.64 8.15 19.85
CA PHE A 65 -10.45 6.77 19.35
C PHE A 65 -11.20 6.50 18.04
N SER A 66 -12.43 7.04 17.92
CA SER A 66 -13.21 6.94 16.68
C SER A 66 -12.51 7.52 15.45
N THR A 67 -11.75 8.61 15.62
CA THR A 67 -10.99 9.21 14.51
C THR A 67 -9.81 8.35 14.10
N GLY A 68 -9.10 7.75 15.08
CA GLY A 68 -8.02 6.82 14.81
C GLY A 68 -8.52 5.57 14.09
N LEU A 69 -9.60 4.97 14.58
CA LEU A 69 -10.21 3.79 13.97
C LEU A 69 -10.67 4.06 12.54
N ARG A 70 -11.33 5.20 12.29
CA ARG A 70 -11.75 5.58 10.94
C ARG A 70 -10.57 5.69 9.99
N ARG A 71 -9.46 6.32 10.39
CA ARG A 71 -8.23 6.40 9.58
C ARG A 71 -7.65 5.02 9.26
N SER A 72 -7.66 4.10 10.23
CA SER A 72 -7.19 2.73 10.01
C SER A 72 -8.08 1.96 9.03
N ILE A 73 -9.40 2.17 9.10
CA ILE A 73 -10.34 1.57 8.13
C ILE A 73 -10.12 2.14 6.73
N ASP A 74 -9.98 3.47 6.59
CA ASP A 74 -9.71 4.12 5.31
C ASP A 74 -8.39 3.61 4.68
N LYS A 75 -7.34 3.41 5.49
CA LYS A 75 -6.09 2.76 5.05
C LYS A 75 -6.34 1.32 4.59
N ALA A 76 -7.06 0.53 5.39
CA ALA A 76 -7.35 -0.87 5.05
C ALA A 76 -8.07 -1.00 3.71
N VAL A 77 -9.11 -0.19 3.48
CA VAL A 77 -9.84 -0.15 2.20
C VAL A 77 -8.91 0.22 1.05
N SER A 78 -8.09 1.25 1.23
CA SER A 78 -7.12 1.68 0.21
C SER A 78 -6.12 0.57 -0.12
N TYR A 79 -5.59 -0.14 0.88
CA TYR A 79 -4.64 -1.23 0.67
C TYR A 79 -5.26 -2.42 -0.05
N ILE A 80 -6.51 -2.79 0.31
CA ILE A 80 -7.25 -3.83 -0.40
C ILE A 80 -7.38 -3.46 -1.89
N MET A 81 -7.73 -2.23 -2.20
CA MET A 81 -7.87 -1.76 -3.57
C MET A 81 -6.54 -1.78 -4.33
N TRP A 82 -5.45 -1.30 -3.72
CA TRP A 82 -4.12 -1.32 -4.34
C TRP A 82 -3.61 -2.73 -4.59
N VAL A 83 -3.77 -3.63 -3.61
CA VAL A 83 -3.34 -5.02 -3.75
C VAL A 83 -4.20 -5.76 -4.78
N ALA A 84 -5.52 -5.56 -4.79
CA ALA A 84 -6.40 -6.12 -5.79
C ALA A 84 -6.02 -5.67 -7.21
N ALA A 85 -5.80 -4.37 -7.41
CA ALA A 85 -5.35 -3.82 -8.67
C ALA A 85 -4.00 -4.41 -9.10
N ALA A 86 -3.05 -4.52 -8.17
CA ALA A 86 -1.73 -5.09 -8.46
C ALA A 86 -1.80 -6.56 -8.88
N VAL A 87 -2.63 -7.37 -8.22
CA VAL A 87 -2.82 -8.80 -8.58
C VAL A 87 -3.48 -8.92 -9.95
N MET A 88 -4.47 -8.07 -10.25
CA MET A 88 -5.10 -8.05 -11.58
C MET A 88 -4.09 -7.67 -12.66
N LEU A 89 -3.32 -6.61 -12.46
CA LEU A 89 -2.28 -6.18 -13.40
C LEU A 89 -1.17 -7.22 -13.55
N SER A 90 -0.74 -7.82 -12.44
CA SER A 90 0.25 -8.92 -12.43
C SER A 90 -0.21 -10.09 -13.29
N SER A 91 -1.49 -10.44 -13.20
CA SER A 91 -2.08 -11.51 -14.00
C SER A 91 -2.27 -11.12 -15.47
N LEU A 92 -2.65 -9.86 -15.75
CA LEU A 92 -2.88 -9.37 -17.10
C LEU A 92 -1.59 -9.24 -17.91
N PHE A 93 -0.51 -8.78 -17.27
CA PHE A 93 0.79 -8.55 -17.91
C PHE A 93 1.78 -9.71 -17.72
N GLU A 94 1.35 -10.82 -17.14
CA GLU A 94 2.22 -11.96 -16.79
C GLU A 94 3.47 -11.53 -16.00
N ALA A 95 3.31 -10.54 -15.13
CA ALA A 95 4.38 -9.91 -14.35
C ALA A 95 4.26 -10.28 -12.86
N PRO A 96 4.67 -11.48 -12.42
CA PRO A 96 4.44 -12.01 -11.05
C PRO A 96 5.24 -11.28 -9.96
N TRP A 97 6.01 -10.29 -10.31
CA TRP A 97 6.74 -9.44 -9.37
C TRP A 97 5.96 -8.18 -8.97
N LEU A 98 4.96 -7.77 -9.76
CA LEU A 98 4.25 -6.51 -9.59
C LEU A 98 3.42 -6.50 -8.30
N ASP A 99 2.70 -7.57 -8.01
CA ASP A 99 1.93 -7.75 -6.78
C ASP A 99 2.86 -7.70 -5.54
N LYS A 100 4.03 -8.34 -5.61
CA LYS A 100 5.03 -8.34 -4.52
C LYS A 100 5.62 -6.97 -4.25
N VAL A 101 5.86 -6.16 -5.29
CA VAL A 101 6.32 -4.78 -5.14
C VAL A 101 5.26 -3.93 -4.44
N VAL A 102 4.01 -4.00 -4.87
CA VAL A 102 2.92 -3.23 -4.24
C VAL A 102 2.71 -3.68 -2.79
N LEU A 103 2.73 -4.99 -2.52
CA LEU A 103 2.68 -5.51 -1.15
C LEU A 103 3.84 -5.00 -0.31
N GLY A 104 5.06 -5.02 -0.84
CA GLY A 104 6.24 -4.47 -0.16
C GLY A 104 6.10 -2.99 0.16
N LEU A 105 5.50 -2.19 -0.72
CA LEU A 105 5.23 -0.77 -0.48
C LEU A 105 4.17 -0.57 0.62
N VAL A 106 3.10 -1.34 0.59
CA VAL A 106 2.04 -1.28 1.61
C VAL A 106 2.58 -1.63 2.98
N TYR A 107 3.25 -2.78 3.12
CA TYR A 107 3.83 -3.19 4.40
C TYR A 107 4.98 -2.31 4.85
N GLY A 108 5.80 -1.84 3.91
CA GLY A 108 6.87 -0.88 4.20
C GLY A 108 6.32 0.40 4.79
N ASN A 109 5.24 0.94 4.23
CA ASN A 109 4.59 2.14 4.76
C ASN A 109 4.08 1.94 6.20
N GLU A 110 3.40 0.83 6.49
CA GLU A 110 2.92 0.53 7.85
C GLU A 110 4.08 0.31 8.82
N PHE A 111 5.12 -0.41 8.40
CA PHE A 111 6.31 -0.65 9.21
C PHE A 111 7.01 0.66 9.60
N PHE A 112 7.19 1.58 8.65
CA PHE A 112 7.78 2.88 8.92
C PHE A 112 6.88 3.75 9.82
N SER A 113 5.56 3.67 9.67
CA SER A 113 4.61 4.35 10.55
C SER A 113 4.72 3.83 11.99
N ILE A 114 4.76 2.51 12.18
CA ILE A 114 4.92 1.88 13.49
C ILE A 114 6.23 2.28 14.15
N ILE A 115 7.35 2.19 13.41
CA ILE A 115 8.67 2.57 13.93
C ILE A 115 8.71 4.06 14.26
N GLY A 116 8.18 4.93 13.41
CA GLY A 116 8.11 6.36 13.66
C GLY A 116 7.39 6.67 14.96
N ASN A 117 6.20 6.11 15.15
CA ASN A 117 5.42 6.25 16.38
C ASN A 117 6.15 5.66 17.61
N TYR A 118 6.81 4.51 17.45
CA TYR A 118 7.58 3.88 18.52
C TYR A 118 8.75 4.75 18.99
N LEU A 119 9.52 5.28 18.06
CA LEU A 119 10.69 6.11 18.36
C LEU A 119 10.30 7.46 18.97
N GLU A 120 9.19 8.03 18.50
CA GLU A 120 8.64 9.26 19.07
C GLU A 120 8.28 9.07 20.57
N ILE A 121 7.67 7.95 20.95
CA ILE A 121 7.37 7.62 22.35
C ILE A 121 8.64 7.53 23.21
N HIS A 122 9.77 7.12 22.61
CA HIS A 122 11.05 6.99 23.28
C HIS A 122 11.93 8.26 23.20
N GLY A 123 11.35 9.38 22.74
CA GLY A 123 12.06 10.66 22.64
C GLY A 123 13.09 10.73 21.52
N VAL A 124 13.04 9.79 20.56
CA VAL A 124 13.90 9.80 19.37
C VAL A 124 13.14 10.42 18.22
N GLU A 125 13.44 11.66 17.89
CA GLU A 125 12.89 12.33 16.71
C GLU A 125 13.48 11.73 15.43
N LEU A 126 12.81 10.76 14.83
CA LEU A 126 13.06 10.37 13.45
C LEU A 126 12.35 11.35 12.52
N SER A 127 13.04 12.40 12.14
CA SER A 127 12.63 13.15 10.97
C SER A 127 12.79 12.26 9.74
N MET A 128 11.70 12.01 8.99
CA MET A 128 11.75 11.29 7.69
C MET A 128 12.77 11.93 6.75
N ALA A 129 12.98 13.26 6.85
CA ALA A 129 14.04 13.97 6.15
C ALA A 129 15.44 13.45 6.53
N ASN A 130 15.71 13.21 7.81
CA ASN A 130 17.00 12.69 8.26
C ASN A 130 17.23 11.23 7.85
N LEU A 131 16.17 10.43 7.78
CA LEU A 131 16.23 9.05 7.30
C LEU A 131 16.53 9.01 5.80
N TRP A 132 15.87 9.86 5.01
CA TRP A 132 16.16 10.02 3.59
C TRP A 132 17.58 10.56 3.33
N LYS A 133 18.05 11.53 4.10
CA LYS A 133 19.44 12.01 4.05
C LYS A 133 20.44 10.88 4.26
N THR A 134 20.18 10.03 5.26
CA THR A 134 21.08 8.89 5.59
C THR A 134 21.07 7.85 4.49
N ILE A 135 19.89 7.53 3.92
CA ILE A 135 19.75 6.56 2.83
C ILE A 135 20.42 7.08 1.56
N LEU A 136 20.16 8.34 1.19
CA LEU A 136 20.79 8.98 0.02
C LEU A 136 22.31 9.01 0.16
N ARG A 137 22.84 9.40 1.34
CA ARG A 137 24.28 9.45 1.61
C ARG A 137 24.94 8.06 1.57
N LYS A 138 24.32 7.04 2.15
CA LYS A 138 24.82 5.67 2.10
C LYS A 138 24.65 5.03 0.72
N GLY A 139 23.59 5.34 -0.01
CA GLY A 139 23.36 4.90 -1.36
C GLY A 139 24.36 5.53 -2.35
N ALA A 140 24.57 6.85 -2.25
CA ALA A 140 25.52 7.59 -3.08
C ALA A 140 26.96 7.13 -2.84
N GLY A 141 27.36 6.86 -1.60
CA GLY A 141 28.70 6.31 -1.30
C GLY A 141 28.96 4.92 -1.90
N LYS A 142 27.91 4.11 -2.11
CA LYS A 142 28.03 2.81 -2.84
C LYS A 142 28.19 2.98 -4.36
N VAL A 143 27.75 4.11 -4.91
CA VAL A 143 27.84 4.43 -6.35
C VAL A 143 29.07 5.33 -6.64
N GLY A 144 29.90 5.62 -5.63
CA GLY A 144 31.09 6.44 -5.79
C GLY A 144 30.81 7.95 -5.92
N VAL A 145 29.61 8.40 -5.59
CA VAL A 145 29.21 9.80 -5.58
C VAL A 145 29.20 10.29 -4.12
N GLU A 146 30.16 11.16 -3.75
CA GLU A 146 30.11 11.86 -2.46
C GLU A 146 29.13 13.02 -2.57
N ILE A 147 27.95 12.87 -1.98
CA ILE A 147 27.00 13.98 -1.82
C ILE A 147 27.32 14.69 -0.52
N SER A 148 27.68 15.97 -0.60
CA SER A 148 27.93 16.81 0.57
C SER A 148 26.65 17.02 1.37
N GLN A 149 26.80 17.41 2.65
CA GLN A 149 25.66 17.65 3.53
C GLN A 149 24.80 18.83 3.05
N GLU A 150 25.45 19.84 2.44
CA GLU A 150 24.78 20.99 1.83
C GLU A 150 23.96 20.63 0.58
N GLU A 151 24.47 19.76 -0.29
CA GLU A 151 23.74 19.30 -1.48
C GLU A 151 22.51 18.45 -1.10
N ALA A 152 22.63 17.62 -0.07
CA ALA A 152 21.50 16.83 0.43
C ALA A 152 20.42 17.74 1.04
N ASP A 153 20.81 18.81 1.73
CA ASP A 153 19.88 19.80 2.29
C ASP A 153 19.23 20.67 1.21
N ALA A 154 19.97 21.04 0.17
CA ALA A 154 19.44 21.77 -0.98
C ALA A 154 18.39 20.97 -1.75
N LEU A 155 18.64 19.70 -2.02
CA LEU A 155 17.69 18.80 -2.71
C LEU A 155 16.39 18.60 -1.92
N LEU A 156 16.45 18.59 -0.59
CA LEU A 156 15.26 18.44 0.25
C LEU A 156 14.49 19.75 0.42
N SER A 157 15.16 20.90 0.45
CA SER A 157 14.51 22.21 0.52
C SER A 157 13.80 22.58 -0.79
N GLU A 158 14.36 22.24 -1.95
CA GLU A 158 13.72 22.45 -3.25
C GLU A 158 12.41 21.66 -3.38
N LYS A 159 12.37 20.45 -2.82
CA LYS A 159 11.17 19.59 -2.84
C LYS A 159 10.08 20.09 -1.88
N ALA A 160 10.46 20.67 -0.75
CA ALA A 160 9.52 21.26 0.20
C ALA A 160 8.91 22.58 -0.31
N GLY A 161 9.65 23.35 -1.12
CA GLY A 161 9.16 24.60 -1.73
C GLY A 161 8.16 24.41 -2.87
N LYS A 162 8.14 23.26 -3.53
CA LYS A 162 7.21 22.94 -4.63
C LYS A 162 5.87 22.32 -4.16
N SER A 163 5.68 22.13 -2.86
CA SER A 163 4.48 21.54 -2.24
C SER A 163 3.55 22.55 -1.57
N LYS A 164 3.66 23.84 -1.93
CA LYS A 164 2.72 24.90 -1.47
C LYS A 164 1.82 25.36 -2.60
#